data_305b6fae895249424e610fbc9c0504c6
#
_entry.id   305b6fae895249424e610fbc9c0504c6
#
_cell.length_a   1.000
_cell.length_b   1.000
_cell.length_c   1.000
_cell.angle_alpha   90.00
_cell.angle_beta   90.00
_cell.angle_gamma   90.00
#
_symmetry.space_group_name_H-M   'P 1'
#
loop_
_entity.id
_entity.type
_entity.pdbx_description
1 polymer ?
#
loop_
_entity_poly.entity_id
_entity_poly.type
_entity_poly.pdbx_seq_one_letter_code
_entity_poly.pdbx_strand_id
1 'polypeptide(L)'
;LRKWLYRYLHQGLPGLLGKTRSDKGKHKISDDITDAMAAMRIEHPRWTIARMIKQLAKKGKWNGYKPSRSAIYRFAKANNLQRDPHINPEQTRPFAFDHFGQLWLADYLHGPKLFNGKKKQKTYLHVILDDCTRFIVHGGFYLTESVEPLIYDLMGAVRRFGMPQRFYTDNGAAYSSRHLKILCARSAIDLVHTPPYKPQGRGKVERIFRTVRDQFLCDKFKSLKQINDA
;
A
#
# COMPACT_ATOMS: atom_id res chain seq x y z
N LEU A 1 11.65 51.91 5.94
CA LEU A 1 10.70 52.99 6.23
C LEU A 1 10.76 54.10 5.18
N ARG A 2 11.95 54.72 4.85
CA ARG A 2 12.07 55.84 3.89
C ARG A 2 11.44 55.54 2.49
N LYS A 3 11.66 54.36 1.91
CA LYS A 3 11.10 54.01 0.59
C LYS A 3 9.56 53.89 0.59
N TRP A 4 8.94 53.44 1.65
CA TRP A 4 7.51 53.34 1.79
C TRP A 4 6.86 54.69 2.00
N LEU A 5 7.46 55.53 2.86
CA LEU A 5 7.00 56.89 3.06
C LEU A 5 7.08 57.72 1.77
N TYR A 6 8.19 57.64 1.02
CA TYR A 6 8.33 58.27 -0.29
C TYR A 6 7.23 57.87 -1.28
N ARG A 7 6.95 56.57 -1.35
CA ARG A 7 5.85 56.09 -2.24
C ARG A 7 4.49 56.57 -1.80
N TYR A 8 4.25 56.62 -0.51
CA TYR A 8 2.99 57.12 0.03
C TYR A 8 2.80 58.61 -0.27
N LEU A 9 3.81 59.41 -0.05
CA LEU A 9 3.75 60.87 -0.27
C LEU A 9 3.57 61.22 -1.76
N HIS A 10 4.10 60.41 -2.69
CA HIS A 10 4.04 60.71 -4.13
C HIS A 10 2.88 60.03 -4.86
N GLN A 11 2.40 58.89 -4.36
CA GLN A 11 1.42 58.06 -5.04
C GLN A 11 0.21 57.69 -4.16
N GLY A 12 0.18 58.18 -2.94
CA GLY A 12 -0.86 57.81 -1.96
C GLY A 12 -0.89 56.32 -1.60
N LEU A 13 -2.04 55.84 -1.16
CA LEU A 13 -2.26 54.43 -0.85
C LEU A 13 -1.95 53.46 -2.02
N PRO A 14 -2.27 53.79 -3.32
CA PRO A 14 -1.88 52.95 -4.45
C PRO A 14 -0.37 52.68 -4.55
N GLY A 15 0.49 53.65 -4.14
CA GLY A 15 1.95 53.49 -4.11
C GLY A 15 2.48 52.44 -3.12
N LEU A 16 1.68 52.09 -2.13
CA LEU A 16 1.99 51.06 -1.14
C LEU A 16 1.59 49.67 -1.61
N LEU A 17 0.73 49.57 -2.64
CA LEU A 17 0.37 48.28 -3.19
C LEU A 17 1.56 47.64 -3.88
N GLY A 18 1.76 46.34 -3.64
CA GLY A 18 2.82 45.58 -4.29
C GLY A 18 2.64 45.59 -5.81
N LYS A 19 3.67 45.97 -6.57
CA LYS A 19 3.65 45.89 -8.03
C LYS A 19 3.49 44.44 -8.43
N THR A 20 2.48 44.16 -9.25
CA THR A 20 2.34 42.82 -9.87
C THR A 20 3.57 42.56 -10.73
N ARG A 21 4.21 41.45 -10.59
CA ARG A 21 5.37 41.07 -11.40
C ARG A 21 4.95 40.98 -12.88
N SER A 22 5.74 41.56 -13.78
CA SER A 22 5.50 41.58 -15.21
C SER A 22 5.54 40.20 -15.88
N ASP A 23 6.12 39.20 -15.16
CA ASP A 23 6.21 37.80 -15.58
C ASP A 23 5.14 36.91 -14.94
N LYS A 24 4.17 37.49 -14.19
CA LYS A 24 3.08 36.73 -13.58
C LYS A 24 2.22 36.09 -14.67
N GLY A 25 2.13 34.77 -14.63
CA GLY A 25 1.36 33.99 -15.63
C GLY A 25 2.15 33.61 -16.90
N LYS A 26 3.38 34.14 -17.09
CA LYS A 26 4.24 33.72 -18.22
C LYS A 26 5.02 32.47 -17.84
N HIS A 27 4.89 31.42 -18.64
CA HIS A 27 5.63 30.20 -18.46
C HIS A 27 6.75 30.11 -19.48
N LYS A 28 7.97 29.69 -19.05
CA LYS A 28 9.09 29.41 -19.95
C LYS A 28 9.03 28.00 -20.54
N ILE A 29 7.89 27.33 -20.45
CA ILE A 29 7.68 25.99 -20.97
C ILE A 29 7.08 26.17 -22.37
N SER A 30 7.71 25.57 -23.38
CA SER A 30 7.23 25.64 -24.76
C SER A 30 5.88 24.95 -24.93
N ASP A 31 5.12 25.40 -25.91
CA ASP A 31 3.80 24.85 -26.20
C ASP A 31 3.86 23.37 -26.58
N ASP A 32 4.92 22.94 -27.29
CA ASP A 32 5.18 21.51 -27.60
C ASP A 32 5.27 20.62 -26.35
N ILE A 33 5.86 21.13 -25.27
CA ILE A 33 5.94 20.39 -24.01
C ILE A 33 4.59 20.37 -23.33
N THR A 34 3.85 21.46 -23.42
CA THR A 34 2.49 21.61 -22.90
C THR A 34 1.56 20.58 -23.53
N ASP A 35 1.53 20.55 -24.86
CA ASP A 35 0.69 19.63 -25.65
C ASP A 35 1.09 18.17 -25.40
N ALA A 36 2.39 17.89 -25.35
CA ALA A 36 2.87 16.55 -25.05
C ALA A 36 2.49 16.10 -23.62
N MET A 37 2.50 16.99 -22.63
CA MET A 37 2.05 16.68 -21.27
C MET A 37 0.55 16.48 -21.20
N ALA A 38 -0.24 17.29 -21.90
CA ALA A 38 -1.69 17.15 -21.99
C ALA A 38 -2.08 15.81 -22.63
N ALA A 39 -1.47 15.47 -23.78
CA ALA A 39 -1.67 14.19 -24.44
C ALA A 39 -1.32 13.01 -23.53
N MET A 40 -0.16 13.06 -22.85
CA MET A 40 0.23 12.03 -21.88
C MET A 40 -0.73 11.91 -20.69
N ARG A 41 -1.38 13.01 -20.27
CA ARG A 41 -2.37 12.98 -19.20
C ARG A 41 -3.64 12.29 -19.65
N ILE A 42 -4.09 12.51 -20.88
CA ILE A 42 -5.26 11.87 -21.48
C ILE A 42 -4.97 10.37 -21.67
N GLU A 43 -3.85 10.02 -22.28
CA GLU A 43 -3.47 8.64 -22.58
C GLU A 43 -3.17 7.84 -21.30
N HIS A 44 -2.55 8.52 -20.31
CA HIS A 44 -2.11 7.89 -19.05
C HIS A 44 -2.57 8.69 -17.82
N PRO A 45 -3.84 8.66 -17.45
CA PRO A 45 -4.39 9.45 -16.33
C PRO A 45 -3.70 9.20 -14.97
N ARG A 46 -3.11 8.02 -14.81
CA ARG A 46 -2.45 7.61 -13.55
C ARG A 46 -0.98 8.00 -13.44
N TRP A 47 -0.35 8.49 -14.50
CA TRP A 47 1.07 8.80 -14.44
C TRP A 47 1.34 9.98 -13.51
N THR A 48 2.42 9.85 -12.72
CA THR A 48 2.93 10.97 -11.92
C THR A 48 3.63 11.98 -12.83
N ILE A 49 3.66 13.24 -12.41
CA ILE A 49 4.41 14.30 -13.14
C ILE A 49 5.88 13.88 -13.33
N ALA A 50 6.49 13.25 -12.30
CA ALA A 50 7.85 12.73 -12.40
C ALA A 50 8.03 11.69 -13.53
N ARG A 51 7.04 10.82 -13.75
CA ARG A 51 7.06 9.84 -14.84
C ARG A 51 6.90 10.51 -16.19
N MET A 52 6.02 11.51 -16.29
CA MET A 52 5.85 12.31 -17.52
C MET A 52 7.15 13.03 -17.89
N ILE A 53 7.85 13.65 -16.92
CA ILE A 53 9.15 14.29 -17.12
C ILE A 53 10.18 13.30 -17.68
N LYS A 54 10.24 12.07 -17.12
CA LYS A 54 11.15 11.02 -17.62
C LYS A 54 10.82 10.63 -19.07
N GLN A 55 9.55 10.56 -19.44
CA GLN A 55 9.15 10.23 -20.80
C GLN A 55 9.44 11.37 -21.79
N LEU A 56 9.25 12.62 -21.41
CA LEU A 56 9.65 13.77 -22.23
C LEU A 56 11.16 13.77 -22.48
N ALA A 57 11.96 13.43 -21.45
CA ALA A 57 13.40 13.29 -21.60
C ALA A 57 13.78 12.17 -22.57
N LYS A 58 13.12 10.99 -22.47
CA LYS A 58 13.35 9.88 -23.43
C LYS A 58 12.96 10.21 -24.87
N LYS A 59 11.90 11.02 -25.06
CA LYS A 59 11.44 11.46 -26.38
C LYS A 59 12.23 12.64 -26.93
N GLY A 60 13.31 13.10 -26.26
CA GLY A 60 14.15 14.22 -26.72
C GLY A 60 13.44 15.57 -26.78
N LYS A 61 12.32 15.75 -26.09
CA LYS A 61 11.49 16.95 -26.16
C LYS A 61 12.05 18.19 -25.45
N TRP A 62 13.25 18.09 -24.86
CA TRP A 62 13.90 19.20 -24.17
C TRP A 62 14.84 19.98 -25.09
N ASN A 63 14.36 20.56 -26.15
CA ASN A 63 15.14 21.32 -27.15
C ASN A 63 16.05 22.40 -26.50
N GLY A 64 17.19 21.98 -25.94
CA GLY A 64 18.22 22.85 -25.36
C GLY A 64 17.92 23.47 -23.98
N TYR A 65 16.67 23.60 -23.58
CA TYR A 65 16.28 24.15 -22.28
C TYR A 65 15.41 23.16 -21.51
N LYS A 66 15.96 22.61 -20.43
CA LYS A 66 15.21 21.76 -19.52
C LYS A 66 14.69 22.60 -18.33
N PRO A 67 13.37 22.85 -18.23
CA PRO A 67 12.80 23.56 -17.09
C PRO A 67 13.12 22.86 -15.78
N SER A 68 13.25 23.62 -14.69
CA SER A 68 13.41 23.02 -13.38
C SER A 68 12.20 22.17 -13.02
N ARG A 69 12.42 21.13 -12.21
CA ARG A 69 11.33 20.24 -11.74
C ARG A 69 10.20 21.05 -11.10
N SER A 70 10.53 22.04 -10.27
CA SER A 70 9.55 22.92 -9.62
C SER A 70 8.75 23.78 -10.61
N ALA A 71 9.36 24.23 -11.72
CA ALA A 71 8.66 24.95 -12.77
C ALA A 71 7.61 24.06 -13.46
N ILE A 72 7.99 22.82 -13.79
CA ILE A 72 7.08 21.85 -14.42
C ILE A 72 5.92 21.49 -13.49
N TYR A 73 6.18 21.31 -12.19
CA TYR A 73 5.11 21.02 -11.22
C TYR A 73 4.14 22.18 -11.07
N ARG A 74 4.65 23.43 -11.01
CA ARG A 74 3.79 24.64 -10.96
C ARG A 74 2.97 24.77 -12.24
N PHE A 75 3.59 24.56 -13.39
CA PHE A 75 2.91 24.54 -14.69
C PHE A 75 1.80 23.48 -14.74
N ALA A 76 2.11 22.24 -14.35
CA ALA A 76 1.13 21.16 -14.32
C ALA A 76 -0.05 21.46 -13.38
N LYS A 77 0.21 22.14 -12.25
CA LYS A 77 -0.84 22.60 -11.34
C LYS A 77 -1.72 23.68 -11.97
N ALA A 78 -1.12 24.67 -12.62
CA ALA A 78 -1.84 25.78 -13.25
C ALA A 78 -2.73 25.32 -14.42
N ASN A 79 -2.35 24.24 -15.11
CA ASN A 79 -3.08 23.67 -16.26
C ASN A 79 -3.89 22.42 -15.91
N ASN A 80 -4.16 22.17 -14.66
CA ASN A 80 -4.92 20.98 -14.18
C ASN A 80 -4.39 19.63 -14.70
N LEU A 81 -3.08 19.55 -15.00
CA LEU A 81 -2.43 18.34 -15.46
C LEU A 81 -1.96 17.44 -14.29
N GLN A 82 -2.39 17.72 -13.09
CA GLN A 82 -2.12 16.86 -11.94
C GLN A 82 -2.87 15.53 -12.08
N ARG A 83 -2.36 14.50 -11.40
CA ARG A 83 -3.08 13.24 -11.28
C ARG A 83 -4.38 13.51 -10.55
N ASP A 84 -5.50 13.14 -11.14
CA ASP A 84 -6.77 13.14 -10.42
C ASP A 84 -6.75 12.00 -9.39
N PRO A 85 -6.84 12.31 -8.10
CA PRO A 85 -6.90 11.30 -7.07
C PRO A 85 -8.20 10.47 -7.13
N HIS A 86 -9.24 11.01 -7.80
CA HIS A 86 -10.55 10.36 -7.93
C HIS A 86 -10.65 9.46 -9.16
N ILE A 87 -9.74 9.55 -10.13
CA ILE A 87 -9.61 8.54 -11.19
C ILE A 87 -8.93 7.29 -10.59
N ASN A 88 -9.64 6.63 -9.72
CA ASN A 88 -9.36 5.26 -9.34
C ASN A 88 -10.29 4.40 -10.21
N PRO A 89 -9.79 3.70 -11.25
CA PRO A 89 -10.65 2.98 -12.20
C PRO A 89 -11.35 1.76 -11.59
N GLU A 90 -10.97 1.41 -10.40
CA GLU A 90 -11.73 0.47 -9.58
C GLU A 90 -11.94 1.18 -8.23
N GLN A 91 -13.13 1.74 -8.02
CA GLN A 91 -13.64 1.92 -6.66
C GLN A 91 -13.68 0.51 -6.08
N THR A 92 -12.58 0.14 -5.43
CA THR A 92 -12.57 -1.07 -4.64
C THR A 92 -13.47 -0.80 -3.47
N ARG A 93 -14.67 -1.36 -3.56
CA ARG A 93 -15.58 -1.43 -2.42
C ARG A 93 -14.78 -1.99 -1.26
N PRO A 94 -14.91 -1.43 -0.05
CA PRO A 94 -14.28 -2.02 1.11
C PRO A 94 -14.73 -3.48 1.18
N PHE A 95 -13.74 -4.38 1.04
CA PHE A 95 -13.97 -5.80 1.17
C PHE A 95 -14.24 -6.06 2.65
N ALA A 96 -15.49 -6.20 3.02
CA ALA A 96 -15.91 -6.48 4.38
C ALA A 96 -17.11 -7.42 4.35
N PHE A 97 -17.04 -8.45 5.16
CA PHE A 97 -18.16 -9.37 5.40
C PHE A 97 -18.90 -8.99 6.67
N ASP A 98 -20.19 -9.27 6.71
CA ASP A 98 -21.09 -8.76 7.76
C ASP A 98 -21.13 -9.66 9.00
N HIS A 99 -20.77 -10.95 8.86
CA HIS A 99 -20.89 -11.91 9.95
C HIS A 99 -19.59 -12.69 10.17
N PHE A 100 -19.34 -13.05 11.44
CA PHE A 100 -18.27 -13.95 11.84
C PHE A 100 -18.34 -15.28 11.07
N GLY A 101 -17.20 -15.80 10.64
CA GLY A 101 -17.10 -17.07 9.94
C GLY A 101 -17.47 -17.04 8.46
N GLN A 102 -17.93 -15.91 7.90
CA GLN A 102 -18.15 -15.81 6.46
C GLN A 102 -16.84 -15.83 5.66
N LEU A 103 -15.81 -15.19 6.21
CA LEU A 103 -14.49 -15.16 5.58
C LEU A 103 -13.38 -15.15 6.63
N TRP A 104 -12.48 -16.12 6.54
CA TRP A 104 -11.21 -16.10 7.24
C TRP A 104 -10.08 -15.77 6.30
N LEU A 105 -9.18 -14.89 6.73
CA LEU A 105 -7.98 -14.47 6.01
C LEU A 105 -6.78 -15.13 6.67
N ALA A 106 -5.86 -15.70 5.88
CA ALA A 106 -4.63 -16.26 6.43
C ALA A 106 -3.39 -15.72 5.72
N ASP A 107 -2.35 -15.50 6.51
CA ASP A 107 -1.06 -15.04 6.00
C ASP A 107 0.09 -15.38 6.96
N TYR A 108 1.31 -15.34 6.45
CA TYR A 108 2.55 -15.55 7.21
C TYR A 108 3.30 -14.25 7.43
N LEU A 109 3.80 -14.05 8.64
CA LEU A 109 4.76 -13.01 8.99
C LEU A 109 6.12 -13.64 9.33
N HIS A 110 7.18 -13.12 8.73
CA HIS A 110 8.54 -13.49 9.13
C HIS A 110 8.83 -12.95 10.53
N GLY A 111 9.03 -13.86 11.49
CA GLY A 111 9.34 -13.57 12.88
C GLY A 111 10.83 -13.45 13.15
N PRO A 112 11.23 -13.34 14.43
CA PRO A 112 12.62 -13.24 14.85
C PRO A 112 13.38 -14.55 14.58
N LYS A 113 14.71 -14.46 14.52
CA LYS A 113 15.57 -15.65 14.51
C LYS A 113 15.76 -16.12 15.95
N LEU A 114 15.29 -17.33 16.23
CA LEU A 114 15.47 -17.99 17.53
C LEU A 114 16.57 -19.05 17.47
N PHE A 115 17.21 -19.28 18.62
CA PHE A 115 18.22 -20.32 18.74
C PHE A 115 17.54 -21.68 19.04
N ASN A 116 17.80 -22.70 18.23
CA ASN A 116 17.19 -24.03 18.36
C ASN A 116 18.11 -25.06 19.03
N GLY A 117 19.10 -24.59 19.79
CA GLY A 117 20.12 -25.45 20.44
C GLY A 117 21.36 -25.67 19.58
N LYS A 118 21.31 -25.48 18.26
CA LYS A 118 22.43 -25.68 17.34
C LYS A 118 22.75 -24.41 16.54
N LYS A 119 21.74 -23.74 16.01
CA LYS A 119 21.88 -22.53 15.15
C LYS A 119 20.71 -21.58 15.32
N LYS A 120 20.90 -20.33 14.91
CA LYS A 120 19.80 -19.37 14.78
C LYS A 120 18.95 -19.72 13.55
N GLN A 121 17.66 -19.98 13.77
CA GLN A 121 16.69 -20.32 12.74
C GLN A 121 15.60 -19.25 12.66
N LYS A 122 15.15 -18.92 11.46
CA LYS A 122 14.01 -18.01 11.24
C LYS A 122 12.73 -18.67 11.79
N THR A 123 11.85 -17.84 12.32
CA THR A 123 10.49 -18.24 12.67
C THR A 123 9.47 -17.56 11.74
N TYR A 124 8.30 -18.13 11.67
CA TYR A 124 7.19 -17.68 10.87
C TYR A 124 5.94 -17.67 11.74
N LEU A 125 5.32 -16.51 11.90
CA LEU A 125 4.01 -16.40 12.52
C LEU A 125 2.96 -16.65 11.47
N HIS A 126 2.18 -17.71 11.59
CA HIS A 126 0.96 -17.90 10.83
C HIS A 126 -0.21 -17.33 11.61
N VAL A 127 -1.12 -16.61 10.95
CA VAL A 127 -2.31 -16.03 11.57
C VAL A 127 -3.51 -16.30 10.68
N ILE A 128 -4.61 -16.73 11.32
CA ILE A 128 -5.93 -16.80 10.70
C ILE A 128 -6.80 -15.74 11.37
N LEU A 129 -7.33 -14.82 10.57
CA LEU A 129 -8.10 -13.66 10.98
C LEU A 129 -9.53 -13.75 10.44
N ASP A 130 -10.52 -13.54 11.27
CA ASP A 130 -11.90 -13.32 10.81
C ASP A 130 -12.05 -11.93 10.19
N ASP A 131 -12.64 -11.87 9.01
CA ASP A 131 -12.76 -10.61 8.25
C ASP A 131 -13.72 -9.61 8.88
N CYS A 132 -14.83 -10.07 9.43
CA CYS A 132 -15.86 -9.23 10.04
C CYS A 132 -15.35 -8.59 11.34
N THR A 133 -14.94 -9.43 12.28
CA THR A 133 -14.61 -9.03 13.65
C THR A 133 -13.19 -8.57 13.86
N ARG A 134 -12.28 -8.89 12.94
CA ARG A 134 -10.82 -8.73 13.09
C ARG A 134 -10.23 -9.59 14.23
N PHE A 135 -10.96 -10.57 14.68
CA PHE A 135 -10.53 -11.50 15.70
C PHE A 135 -9.54 -12.52 15.12
N ILE A 136 -8.43 -12.77 15.79
CA ILE A 136 -7.51 -13.84 15.43
C ILE A 136 -8.11 -15.15 15.91
N VAL A 137 -8.62 -15.94 14.98
CA VAL A 137 -9.26 -17.24 15.31
C VAL A 137 -8.26 -18.31 15.67
N HIS A 138 -7.06 -18.25 15.07
CA HIS A 138 -5.91 -19.09 15.43
C HIS A 138 -4.61 -18.47 14.92
N GLY A 139 -3.49 -18.89 15.49
CA GLY A 139 -2.16 -18.52 15.02
C GLY A 139 -1.07 -19.03 15.92
N GLY A 140 0.14 -19.09 15.39
CA GLY A 140 1.32 -19.53 16.14
C GLY A 140 2.61 -19.31 15.38
N PHE A 141 3.72 -19.33 16.11
CA PHE A 141 5.05 -19.26 15.52
C PHE A 141 5.57 -20.67 15.21
N TYR A 142 6.13 -20.81 14.02
CA TYR A 142 6.65 -22.07 13.48
C TYR A 142 8.07 -21.88 12.94
N LEU A 143 8.81 -22.97 12.75
CA LEU A 143 10.14 -22.96 12.15
C LEU A 143 10.13 -23.07 10.62
N THR A 144 8.95 -23.32 10.04
CA THR A 144 8.76 -23.47 8.59
C THR A 144 7.52 -22.73 8.12
N GLU A 145 7.53 -22.30 6.88
CA GLU A 145 6.40 -21.72 6.16
C GLU A 145 5.86 -22.81 5.21
N SER A 146 5.36 -23.87 5.77
CA SER A 146 4.88 -25.04 5.02
C SER A 146 3.39 -25.27 5.24
N VAL A 147 2.83 -26.29 4.59
CA VAL A 147 1.39 -26.58 4.66
C VAL A 147 0.98 -27.18 6.00
N GLU A 148 1.88 -27.84 6.72
CA GLU A 148 1.57 -28.52 7.97
C GLU A 148 1.16 -27.53 9.09
N PRO A 149 1.91 -26.45 9.41
CA PRO A 149 1.47 -25.41 10.32
C PRO A 149 0.12 -24.79 9.94
N LEU A 150 -0.06 -24.52 8.66
CA LEU A 150 -1.31 -23.95 8.14
C LEU A 150 -2.51 -24.87 8.39
N ILE A 151 -2.37 -26.17 8.09
CA ILE A 151 -3.43 -27.16 8.35
C ILE A 151 -3.68 -27.28 9.86
N TYR A 152 -2.64 -27.30 10.66
CA TYR A 152 -2.76 -27.36 12.12
C TYR A 152 -3.58 -26.17 12.65
N ASP A 153 -3.23 -24.96 12.24
CA ASP A 153 -3.94 -23.74 12.66
C ASP A 153 -5.40 -23.71 12.16
N LEU A 154 -5.62 -24.11 10.90
CA LEU A 154 -6.98 -24.15 10.34
C LEU A 154 -7.84 -25.17 11.10
N MET A 155 -7.30 -26.35 11.39
CA MET A 155 -8.02 -27.36 12.17
C MET A 155 -8.27 -26.91 13.62
N GLY A 156 -7.32 -26.21 14.23
CA GLY A 156 -7.47 -25.60 15.56
C GLY A 156 -8.59 -24.55 15.57
N ALA A 157 -8.59 -23.67 14.59
CA ALA A 157 -9.64 -22.66 14.41
C ALA A 157 -11.02 -23.31 14.22
N VAL A 158 -11.11 -24.30 13.31
CA VAL A 158 -12.37 -25.01 13.00
C VAL A 158 -12.92 -25.74 14.22
N ARG A 159 -12.09 -26.40 15.02
CA ARG A 159 -12.53 -27.08 16.25
C ARG A 159 -13.15 -26.13 17.27
N ARG A 160 -12.66 -24.90 17.32
CA ARG A 160 -13.09 -23.91 18.32
C ARG A 160 -14.27 -23.05 17.86
N PHE A 161 -14.30 -22.69 16.60
CA PHE A 161 -15.21 -21.66 16.08
C PHE A 161 -16.14 -22.15 14.95
N GLY A 162 -16.03 -23.43 14.56
CA GLY A 162 -16.75 -23.96 13.41
C GLY A 162 -16.05 -23.67 12.08
N MET A 163 -16.61 -24.15 10.99
CA MET A 163 -16.04 -24.00 9.66
C MET A 163 -16.39 -22.64 9.07
N PRO A 164 -15.42 -21.91 8.49
CA PRO A 164 -15.73 -20.69 7.76
C PRO A 164 -16.38 -21.05 6.42
N GLN A 165 -17.17 -20.13 5.88
CA GLN A 165 -17.71 -20.30 4.54
C GLN A 165 -16.58 -20.18 3.49
N ARG A 166 -15.64 -19.24 3.71
CA ARG A 166 -14.52 -18.98 2.79
C ARG A 166 -13.21 -18.84 3.55
N PHE A 167 -12.15 -19.35 2.91
CA PHE A 167 -10.79 -19.21 3.39
C PHE A 167 -9.95 -18.50 2.33
N TYR A 168 -9.52 -17.28 2.63
CA TYR A 168 -8.83 -16.37 1.71
C TYR A 168 -7.34 -16.31 2.02
N THR A 169 -6.52 -16.61 1.02
CA THR A 169 -5.08 -16.72 1.15
C THR A 169 -4.36 -16.08 -0.04
N ASP A 170 -3.05 -15.95 0.04
CA ASP A 170 -2.25 -15.65 -1.15
C ASP A 170 -2.01 -16.91 -2.01
N ASN A 171 -1.16 -16.75 -3.05
CA ASN A 171 -0.76 -17.83 -3.95
C ASN A 171 0.55 -18.50 -3.50
N GLY A 172 0.99 -18.32 -2.26
CA GLY A 172 2.19 -18.97 -1.73
C GLY A 172 2.12 -20.49 -1.84
N ALA A 173 3.28 -21.15 -1.86
CA ALA A 173 3.38 -22.60 -2.07
C ALA A 173 2.57 -23.42 -1.05
N ALA A 174 2.57 -22.99 0.22
CA ALA A 174 1.79 -23.64 1.27
C ALA A 174 0.28 -23.57 0.99
N TYR A 175 -0.20 -22.40 0.58
CA TYR A 175 -1.62 -22.14 0.30
C TYR A 175 -2.09 -22.77 -1.02
N SER A 176 -1.20 -22.94 -1.99
CA SER A 176 -1.50 -23.59 -3.27
C SER A 176 -1.41 -25.10 -3.22
N SER A 177 -1.10 -25.68 -2.07
CA SER A 177 -0.87 -27.11 -1.90
C SER A 177 -2.12 -27.95 -2.17
N ARG A 178 -1.89 -29.16 -2.70
CA ARG A 178 -2.98 -30.14 -2.94
C ARG A 178 -3.67 -30.54 -1.63
N HIS A 179 -2.91 -30.64 -0.53
CA HIS A 179 -3.46 -31.04 0.77
C HIS A 179 -4.48 -30.03 1.27
N LEU A 180 -4.16 -28.73 1.21
CA LEU A 180 -5.11 -27.67 1.61
C LEU A 180 -6.36 -27.68 0.72
N LYS A 181 -6.19 -27.82 -0.58
CA LYS A 181 -7.34 -27.87 -1.52
C LYS A 181 -8.28 -29.03 -1.20
N ILE A 182 -7.74 -30.23 -0.95
CA ILE A 182 -8.53 -31.40 -0.58
C ILE A 182 -9.22 -31.19 0.77
N LEU A 183 -8.50 -30.64 1.77
CA LEU A 183 -9.08 -30.35 3.08
C LEU A 183 -10.26 -29.40 2.96
N CYS A 184 -10.08 -28.25 2.30
CA CYS A 184 -11.13 -27.26 2.12
C CYS A 184 -12.33 -27.84 1.36
N ALA A 185 -12.09 -28.57 0.28
CA ALA A 185 -13.16 -29.20 -0.52
C ALA A 185 -13.98 -30.22 0.31
N ARG A 186 -13.32 -31.06 1.13
CA ARG A 186 -14.00 -32.02 2.00
C ARG A 186 -14.76 -31.37 3.17
N SER A 187 -14.31 -30.19 3.58
CA SER A 187 -14.93 -29.44 4.67
C SER A 187 -15.95 -28.39 4.18
N ALA A 188 -16.30 -28.41 2.88
CA ALA A 188 -17.19 -27.42 2.26
C ALA A 188 -16.74 -25.95 2.51
N ILE A 189 -15.43 -25.73 2.60
CA ILE A 189 -14.81 -24.40 2.73
C ILE A 189 -14.43 -23.92 1.32
N ASP A 190 -14.91 -22.76 0.91
CA ASP A 190 -14.55 -22.16 -0.36
C ASP A 190 -13.14 -21.54 -0.25
N LEU A 191 -12.14 -22.18 -0.87
CA LEU A 191 -10.75 -21.70 -0.89
C LEU A 191 -10.56 -20.64 -1.96
N VAL A 192 -10.32 -19.41 -1.56
CA VAL A 192 -10.17 -18.25 -2.44
C VAL A 192 -8.74 -17.74 -2.38
N HIS A 193 -8.10 -17.59 -3.53
CA HIS A 193 -6.76 -17.01 -3.62
C HIS A 193 -6.82 -15.54 -4.07
N THR A 194 -5.90 -14.73 -3.53
CA THR A 194 -5.73 -13.34 -3.95
C THR A 194 -5.44 -13.27 -5.46
N PRO A 195 -6.22 -12.51 -6.24
CA PRO A 195 -5.89 -12.29 -7.64
C PRO A 195 -4.49 -11.68 -7.80
N PRO A 196 -3.71 -12.08 -8.81
CA PRO A 196 -2.40 -11.50 -9.06
C PRO A 196 -2.49 -9.97 -9.15
N TYR A 197 -1.54 -9.27 -8.52
CA TYR A 197 -1.45 -7.80 -8.50
C TYR A 197 -2.61 -7.04 -7.84
N LYS A 198 -3.50 -7.69 -7.08
CA LYS A 198 -4.61 -7.06 -6.34
C LYS A 198 -4.50 -7.32 -4.81
N PRO A 199 -3.63 -6.63 -4.07
CA PRO A 199 -3.35 -6.92 -2.65
C PRO A 199 -4.44 -6.43 -1.67
N GLN A 200 -5.59 -5.98 -2.15
CA GLN A 200 -6.56 -5.22 -1.37
C GLN A 200 -7.19 -5.99 -0.19
N GLY A 201 -7.34 -7.30 -0.30
CA GLY A 201 -7.83 -8.14 0.79
C GLY A 201 -6.82 -8.32 1.95
N ARG A 202 -5.53 -8.06 1.71
CA ARG A 202 -4.45 -8.33 2.69
C ARG A 202 -4.21 -7.20 3.69
N GLY A 203 -4.66 -5.99 3.40
CA GLY A 203 -4.43 -4.82 4.26
C GLY A 203 -4.92 -4.98 5.71
N LYS A 204 -5.84 -5.90 5.95
CA LYS A 204 -6.38 -6.22 7.28
C LYS A 204 -5.38 -7.04 8.09
N VAL A 205 -4.83 -8.09 7.50
CA VAL A 205 -3.80 -8.93 8.13
C VAL A 205 -2.48 -8.15 8.28
N GLU A 206 -2.11 -7.34 7.28
CA GLU A 206 -0.93 -6.47 7.34
C GLU A 206 -0.99 -5.49 8.54
N ARG A 207 -2.16 -4.97 8.88
CA ARG A 207 -2.34 -4.12 10.06
C ARG A 207 -2.06 -4.87 11.35
N ILE A 208 -2.55 -6.10 11.47
CA ILE A 208 -2.25 -6.97 12.62
C ILE A 208 -0.75 -7.26 12.69
N PHE A 209 -0.13 -7.60 11.57
CA PHE A 209 1.30 -7.85 11.52
C PHE A 209 2.13 -6.63 11.92
N ARG A 210 1.67 -5.42 11.61
CA ARG A 210 2.29 -4.20 12.10
C ARG A 210 2.20 -4.12 13.62
N THR A 211 1.03 -4.34 14.20
CA THR A 211 0.85 -4.35 15.67
C THR A 211 1.73 -5.40 16.33
N VAL A 212 1.80 -6.62 15.76
CA VAL A 212 2.67 -7.67 16.27
C VAL A 212 4.15 -7.26 16.24
N ARG A 213 4.61 -6.63 15.15
CA ARG A 213 6.00 -6.13 15.06
C ARG A 213 6.28 -5.03 16.08
N ASP A 214 5.36 -4.09 16.23
CA ASP A 214 5.57 -2.87 17.00
C ASP A 214 5.38 -3.08 18.50
N GLN A 215 4.59 -4.08 18.91
CA GLN A 215 4.23 -4.28 20.32
C GLN A 215 4.73 -5.62 20.89
N PHE A 216 4.62 -6.70 20.13
CA PHE A 216 4.95 -8.05 20.62
C PHE A 216 6.40 -8.43 20.31
N LEU A 217 6.88 -8.21 19.09
CA LEU A 217 8.25 -8.57 18.68
C LEU A 217 9.33 -7.58 19.15
N CYS A 218 8.96 -6.55 19.91
CA CYS A 218 9.92 -5.73 20.65
C CYS A 218 10.60 -6.50 21.78
N ASP A 219 9.94 -7.54 22.29
CA ASP A 219 10.48 -8.40 23.34
C ASP A 219 11.48 -9.42 22.77
N LYS A 220 12.40 -9.86 23.64
CA LYS A 220 13.43 -10.83 23.28
C LYS A 220 12.99 -12.23 23.71
N PHE A 221 12.73 -13.08 22.73
CA PHE A 221 12.40 -14.49 22.95
C PHE A 221 13.62 -15.39 22.73
N LYS A 222 13.77 -16.40 23.58
CA LYS A 222 14.89 -17.35 23.54
C LYS A 222 14.54 -18.66 22.84
N SER A 223 13.25 -19.03 22.83
CA SER A 223 12.79 -20.31 22.26
C SER A 223 11.44 -20.17 21.59
N LEU A 224 11.12 -21.14 20.70
CA LEU A 224 9.82 -21.23 20.04
C LEU A 224 8.67 -21.42 21.04
N LYS A 225 8.93 -22.21 22.11
CA LYS A 225 7.94 -22.36 23.17
C LYS A 225 7.63 -21.03 23.84
N GLN A 226 8.66 -20.30 24.27
CA GLN A 226 8.49 -19.02 24.96
C GLN A 226 7.70 -18.00 24.12
N ILE A 227 7.94 -17.90 22.81
CA ILE A 227 7.23 -16.96 21.95
C ILE A 227 5.76 -17.36 21.69
N ASN A 228 5.44 -18.67 21.77
CA ASN A 228 4.08 -19.17 21.63
C ASN A 228 3.29 -19.16 22.95
N ASP A 229 3.98 -19.17 24.09
CA ASP A 229 3.35 -19.13 25.42
C ASP A 229 3.09 -17.67 25.88
N ALA A 230 3.69 -16.66 25.21
CA ALA A 230 3.57 -15.24 25.54
C ALA A 230 2.34 -14.60 24.90
#